data_92b0e4a0231c47bda3cb559ccc1f29e7
#
_entry.id   92b0e4a0231c47bda3cb559ccc1f29e7
#
_cell.length_a   1.000
_cell.length_b   1.000
_cell.length_c   1.000
_cell.angle_alpha   90.00
_cell.angle_beta   90.00
_cell.angle_gamma   90.00
#
_symmetry.space_group_name_H-M   'P 1'
#
loop_
_entity.id
_entity.type
_entity.pdbx_description
1 polymer ?
#
loop_
_entity_poly.entity_id
_entity_poly.type
_entity_poly.pdbx_seq_one_letter_code
_entity_poly.pdbx_strand_id
1 'polypeptide(L)'
;MILMGFSLLCWRKLITRIRPAEQHDVQAIASIYVDTWRSTYAGILPDKVLIEMSTERQMVMWARAIRHAGGHAEEKILIIEEEKAGIIGVSSCGFNRDRNSSYSGEVYTLYIHPNHQNNGYGEKMLAGLFEIMIDQGYNGAIIWVLSLNPSRFFYEVMKGQRIGEREEKLWGTVVREIAYGWSDLEGALESGRPQLS
;
A
#
# COMPACT_ATOMS: atom_id res chain seq x y z
N MET A 1 20.18 26.75 -43.91
CA MET A 1 18.80 26.47 -43.51
C MET A 1 18.83 25.12 -42.82
N ILE A 2 19.05 25.13 -41.49
CA ILE A 2 19.26 23.89 -40.67
C ILE A 2 17.92 23.58 -40.02
N LEU A 3 17.29 22.49 -40.46
CA LEU A 3 16.10 21.94 -39.84
C LEU A 3 16.52 21.23 -38.56
N MET A 4 16.28 21.86 -37.40
CA MET A 4 16.33 21.19 -36.10
C MET A 4 15.13 20.25 -36.00
N GLY A 5 15.43 18.95 -36.03
CA GLY A 5 14.47 17.90 -35.73
C GLY A 5 14.10 17.94 -34.26
N PHE A 6 12.91 18.43 -33.95
CA PHE A 6 12.29 18.22 -32.62
C PHE A 6 11.97 16.73 -32.48
N SER A 7 12.79 16.04 -31.71
CA SER A 7 12.48 14.70 -31.25
C SER A 7 11.25 14.80 -30.34
N LEU A 8 10.10 14.41 -30.86
CA LEU A 8 8.90 14.10 -30.10
C LEU A 8 9.22 12.88 -29.23
N LEU A 9 9.82 13.12 -28.06
CA LEU A 9 9.78 12.15 -26.94
C LEU A 9 8.32 11.98 -26.55
N CYS A 10 7.66 11.04 -27.20
CA CYS A 10 6.34 10.58 -26.86
C CYS A 10 6.42 10.02 -25.43
N TRP A 11 5.96 10.77 -24.45
CA TRP A 11 5.74 10.30 -23.08
C TRP A 11 4.65 9.22 -23.15
N ARG A 12 5.06 8.02 -23.48
CA ARG A 12 4.17 6.87 -23.43
C ARG A 12 3.80 6.66 -21.97
N LYS A 13 2.60 7.11 -21.60
CA LYS A 13 2.03 6.88 -20.26
C LYS A 13 2.10 5.38 -20.04
N LEU A 14 2.95 4.94 -19.12
CA LEU A 14 3.09 3.53 -18.78
C LEU A 14 1.72 2.99 -18.37
N ILE A 15 1.27 1.96 -19.10
CA ILE A 15 -0.02 1.34 -18.81
C ILE A 15 0.14 0.56 -17.50
N THR A 16 -0.61 0.97 -16.49
CA THR A 16 -0.67 0.28 -15.20
C THR A 16 -2.05 -0.29 -15.00
N ARG A 17 -2.13 -1.46 -14.41
CA ARG A 17 -3.37 -2.15 -14.06
C ARG A 17 -3.38 -2.49 -12.57
N ILE A 18 -4.49 -2.22 -11.90
CA ILE A 18 -4.76 -2.70 -10.54
C ILE A 18 -5.77 -3.84 -10.66
N ARG A 19 -5.51 -4.94 -9.97
CA ARG A 19 -6.38 -6.10 -9.93
C ARG A 19 -6.26 -6.87 -8.62
N PRO A 20 -7.22 -7.71 -8.28
CA PRO A 20 -7.07 -8.67 -7.19
C PRO A 20 -5.82 -9.54 -7.38
N ALA A 21 -5.15 -9.85 -6.27
CA ALA A 21 -4.02 -10.76 -6.26
C ALA A 21 -4.48 -12.21 -6.44
N GLU A 22 -3.68 -12.98 -7.18
CA GLU A 22 -3.92 -14.40 -7.45
C GLU A 22 -2.75 -15.26 -6.93
N GLN A 23 -2.95 -16.58 -6.84
CA GLN A 23 -1.94 -17.47 -6.29
C GLN A 23 -0.60 -17.45 -7.06
N HIS A 24 -0.62 -17.17 -8.34
CA HIS A 24 0.60 -17.07 -9.14
C HIS A 24 1.41 -15.79 -8.88
N ASP A 25 0.82 -14.79 -8.24
CA ASP A 25 1.47 -13.51 -7.89
C ASP A 25 2.33 -13.61 -6.61
N VAL A 26 2.17 -14.67 -5.84
CA VAL A 26 2.73 -14.83 -4.49
C VAL A 26 4.22 -14.55 -4.43
N GLN A 27 4.99 -15.04 -5.39
CA GLN A 27 6.44 -14.85 -5.41
C GLN A 27 6.81 -13.36 -5.57
N ALA A 28 6.17 -12.67 -6.51
CA ALA A 28 6.42 -11.24 -6.76
C ALA A 28 5.99 -10.39 -5.54
N ILE A 29 4.83 -10.69 -4.97
CA ILE A 29 4.33 -10.02 -3.75
C ILE A 29 5.30 -10.19 -2.58
N ALA A 30 5.77 -11.40 -2.34
CA ALA A 30 6.71 -11.69 -1.27
C ALA A 30 8.05 -10.96 -1.45
N SER A 31 8.56 -10.89 -2.68
CA SER A 31 9.78 -10.13 -3.00
C SER A 31 9.58 -8.63 -2.76
N ILE A 32 8.49 -8.05 -3.25
CA ILE A 32 8.16 -6.63 -3.03
C ILE A 32 8.07 -6.33 -1.52
N TYR A 33 7.41 -7.19 -0.76
CA TYR A 33 7.32 -7.05 0.69
C TYR A 33 8.71 -6.98 1.33
N VAL A 34 9.56 -7.98 1.09
CA VAL A 34 10.90 -8.08 1.69
C VAL A 34 11.77 -6.91 1.27
N ASP A 35 11.80 -6.56 -0.02
CA ASP A 35 12.65 -5.49 -0.55
C ASP A 35 12.20 -4.12 -0.01
N THR A 36 10.90 -3.89 0.08
CA THR A 36 10.36 -2.66 0.66
C THR A 36 10.71 -2.55 2.15
N TRP A 37 10.58 -3.64 2.92
CA TRP A 37 10.93 -3.63 4.33
C TRP A 37 12.43 -3.37 4.54
N ARG A 38 13.28 -4.05 3.81
CA ARG A 38 14.74 -3.85 3.89
C ARG A 38 15.15 -2.44 3.50
N SER A 39 14.54 -1.88 2.47
CA SER A 39 14.81 -0.51 2.04
C SER A 39 14.30 0.55 3.03
N THR A 40 13.06 0.38 3.53
CA THR A 40 12.38 1.39 4.34
C THR A 40 12.86 1.41 5.78
N TYR A 41 13.16 0.24 6.34
CA TYR A 41 13.43 0.09 7.78
C TYR A 41 14.90 -0.14 8.13
N ALA A 42 15.83 -0.05 7.16
CA ALA A 42 17.25 -0.01 7.43
C ALA A 42 17.60 1.15 8.39
N GLY A 43 18.26 0.85 9.49
CA GLY A 43 18.57 1.83 10.54
C GLY A 43 17.40 2.23 11.45
N ILE A 44 16.19 1.73 11.19
CA ILE A 44 14.98 1.95 12.02
C ILE A 44 14.69 0.73 12.88
N LEU A 45 14.74 -0.44 12.29
CA LEU A 45 14.60 -1.73 12.98
C LEU A 45 15.97 -2.40 13.16
N PRO A 46 16.10 -3.29 14.15
CA PRO A 46 17.33 -4.06 14.30
C PRO A 46 17.68 -4.84 13.03
N ASP A 47 18.94 -4.77 12.60
CA ASP A 47 19.42 -5.44 11.37
C ASP A 47 19.06 -6.93 11.33
N LYS A 48 19.13 -7.61 12.48
CA LYS A 48 18.73 -9.01 12.62
C LYS A 48 17.33 -9.28 12.08
N VAL A 49 16.37 -8.39 12.34
CA VAL A 49 14.97 -8.52 11.87
C VAL A 49 14.91 -8.50 10.35
N LEU A 50 15.64 -7.56 9.75
CA LEU A 50 15.64 -7.37 8.29
C LEU A 50 16.42 -8.48 7.57
N ILE A 51 17.51 -8.98 8.18
CA ILE A 51 18.31 -10.09 7.63
C ILE A 51 17.53 -11.41 7.69
N GLU A 52 16.85 -11.69 8.82
CA GLU A 52 16.04 -12.90 9.00
C GLU A 52 14.72 -12.90 8.23
N MET A 53 14.35 -11.76 7.63
CA MET A 53 13.15 -11.69 6.80
C MET A 53 13.36 -12.49 5.51
N SER A 54 12.61 -13.57 5.38
CA SER A 54 12.74 -14.55 4.30
C SER A 54 11.59 -14.42 3.31
N THR A 55 11.94 -14.34 2.03
CA THR A 55 10.95 -14.33 0.93
C THR A 55 10.10 -15.61 0.95
N GLU A 56 10.69 -16.77 1.27
CA GLU A 56 9.99 -18.05 1.33
C GLU A 56 8.91 -18.05 2.44
N ARG A 57 9.23 -17.49 3.61
CA ARG A 57 8.22 -17.32 4.69
C ARG A 57 7.11 -16.37 4.26
N GLN A 58 7.45 -15.29 3.60
CA GLN A 58 6.45 -14.34 3.09
C GLN A 58 5.59 -14.99 2.00
N MET A 59 6.14 -15.83 1.13
CA MET A 59 5.36 -16.60 0.15
C MET A 59 4.30 -17.46 0.82
N VAL A 60 4.66 -18.16 1.91
CA VAL A 60 3.67 -18.99 2.65
C VAL A 60 2.55 -18.13 3.25
N MET A 61 2.91 -16.97 3.84
CA MET A 61 1.94 -16.03 4.43
C MET A 61 0.99 -15.47 3.37
N TRP A 62 1.53 -14.95 2.26
CA TRP A 62 0.73 -14.38 1.19
C TRP A 62 -0.10 -15.41 0.45
N ALA A 63 0.43 -16.62 0.21
CA ALA A 63 -0.34 -17.70 -0.40
C ALA A 63 -1.56 -18.09 0.46
N ARG A 64 -1.41 -18.07 1.78
CA ARG A 64 -2.51 -18.29 2.71
C ARG A 64 -3.52 -17.14 2.67
N ALA A 65 -3.05 -15.89 2.75
CA ALA A 65 -3.92 -14.71 2.71
C ALA A 65 -4.75 -14.67 1.42
N ILE A 66 -4.11 -14.84 0.26
CA ILE A 66 -4.78 -14.82 -1.05
C ILE A 66 -5.81 -15.97 -1.17
N ARG A 67 -5.52 -17.15 -0.60
CA ARG A 67 -6.46 -18.29 -0.62
C ARG A 67 -7.74 -18.01 0.16
N HIS A 68 -7.64 -17.23 1.22
CA HIS A 68 -8.76 -16.84 2.07
C HIS A 68 -9.38 -15.49 1.68
N ALA A 69 -8.76 -14.75 0.75
CA ALA A 69 -9.30 -13.49 0.25
C ALA A 69 -10.50 -13.75 -0.67
N GLY A 70 -11.68 -13.23 -0.37
CA GLY A 70 -12.82 -13.35 -1.29
C GLY A 70 -14.21 -13.20 -0.69
N GLY A 71 -14.40 -13.44 0.61
CA GLY A 71 -15.68 -13.21 1.29
C GLY A 71 -15.95 -11.74 1.63
N HIS A 72 -17.20 -11.38 1.97
CA HIS A 72 -17.58 -10.02 2.34
C HIS A 72 -16.88 -9.48 3.60
N ALA A 73 -16.42 -10.34 4.49
CA ALA A 73 -15.73 -9.99 5.74
C ALA A 73 -14.24 -10.30 5.71
N GLU A 74 -13.69 -10.65 4.54
CA GLU A 74 -12.32 -11.11 4.40
C GLU A 74 -11.41 -10.02 3.84
N GLU A 75 -10.12 -10.18 4.11
CA GLU A 75 -9.08 -9.31 3.56
C GLU A 75 -9.17 -9.27 2.03
N LYS A 76 -9.12 -8.08 1.46
CA LYS A 76 -8.98 -7.86 0.01
C LYS A 76 -7.54 -7.51 -0.29
N ILE A 77 -6.97 -8.18 -1.27
CA ILE A 77 -5.57 -7.99 -1.65
C ILE A 77 -5.53 -7.55 -3.11
N LEU A 78 -4.93 -6.39 -3.35
CA LEU A 78 -4.71 -5.84 -4.68
C LEU A 78 -3.22 -5.84 -5.03
N ILE A 79 -2.95 -6.02 -6.30
CA ILE A 79 -1.64 -5.73 -6.88
C ILE A 79 -1.75 -4.61 -7.91
N ILE A 80 -0.64 -3.89 -8.13
CA ILE A 80 -0.46 -3.03 -9.27
C ILE A 80 0.65 -3.59 -10.14
N GLU A 81 0.35 -3.72 -11.41
CA GLU A 81 1.30 -4.19 -12.44
C GLU A 81 1.51 -3.13 -13.50
N GLU A 82 2.72 -3.07 -14.01
CA GLU A 82 3.15 -2.25 -15.13
C GLU A 82 3.52 -3.15 -16.31
N GLU A 83 3.14 -2.76 -17.52
CA GLU A 83 3.31 -3.57 -18.74
C GLU A 83 4.73 -4.14 -18.92
N LYS A 84 5.76 -3.39 -18.54
CA LYS A 84 7.16 -3.79 -18.74
C LYS A 84 7.83 -4.36 -17.50
N ALA A 85 7.43 -3.90 -16.33
CA ALA A 85 8.05 -4.26 -15.06
C ALA A 85 7.34 -5.42 -14.34
N GLY A 86 6.12 -5.79 -14.76
CA GLY A 86 5.30 -6.75 -14.05
C GLY A 86 4.71 -6.15 -12.77
N ILE A 87 4.58 -6.94 -11.74
CA ILE A 87 4.02 -6.50 -10.45
C ILE A 87 5.01 -5.59 -9.74
N ILE A 88 4.57 -4.37 -9.42
CA ILE A 88 5.37 -3.31 -8.80
C ILE A 88 4.86 -2.88 -7.43
N GLY A 89 3.71 -3.39 -6.98
CA GLY A 89 3.16 -3.07 -5.67
C GLY A 89 2.07 -4.03 -5.25
N VAL A 90 1.83 -4.05 -3.94
CA VAL A 90 0.78 -4.83 -3.28
C VAL A 90 0.14 -4.02 -2.17
N SER A 91 -1.16 -4.17 -2.00
CA SER A 91 -1.90 -3.58 -0.88
C SER A 91 -2.99 -4.52 -0.40
N SER A 92 -3.43 -4.33 0.85
CA SER A 92 -4.56 -5.07 1.37
C SER A 92 -5.38 -4.24 2.35
N CYS A 93 -6.66 -4.56 2.44
CA CYS A 93 -7.62 -3.91 3.32
C CYS A 93 -8.72 -4.88 3.78
N GLY A 94 -9.47 -4.45 4.76
CA GLY A 94 -10.63 -5.17 5.28
C GLY A 94 -11.28 -4.39 6.42
N PHE A 95 -12.06 -5.09 7.25
CA PHE A 95 -12.66 -4.46 8.42
C PHE A 95 -11.58 -4.07 9.45
N ASN A 96 -11.87 -3.04 10.24
CA ASN A 96 -10.96 -2.59 11.28
C ASN A 96 -10.81 -3.66 12.38
N ARG A 97 -9.56 -4.05 12.66
CA ARG A 97 -9.23 -5.06 13.66
C ARG A 97 -9.46 -4.57 15.10
N ASP A 98 -9.45 -3.25 15.33
CA ASP A 98 -9.90 -2.66 16.59
C ASP A 98 -11.41 -2.42 16.56
N ARG A 99 -12.16 -3.28 17.23
CA ARG A 99 -13.64 -3.21 17.30
C ARG A 99 -14.16 -2.00 18.07
N ASN A 100 -13.32 -1.29 18.83
CA ASN A 100 -13.70 -0.08 19.54
C ASN A 100 -13.46 1.18 18.70
N SER A 101 -12.89 1.05 17.52
CA SER A 101 -12.66 2.16 16.60
C SER A 101 -13.96 2.67 15.98
N SER A 102 -14.08 3.98 15.80
CA SER A 102 -15.15 4.61 15.03
C SER A 102 -15.01 4.39 13.52
N TYR A 103 -13.87 3.92 13.06
CA TYR A 103 -13.58 3.62 11.65
C TYR A 103 -13.89 2.14 11.37
N SER A 104 -14.70 1.88 10.36
CA SER A 104 -15.11 0.52 10.01
C SER A 104 -14.07 -0.25 9.21
N GLY A 105 -13.25 0.43 8.42
CA GLY A 105 -12.22 -0.15 7.57
C GLY A 105 -10.80 0.04 8.08
N GLU A 106 -9.89 -0.84 7.63
CA GLU A 106 -8.45 -0.72 7.88
C GLU A 106 -7.67 -1.13 6.62
N VAL A 107 -6.72 -0.28 6.23
CA VAL A 107 -5.69 -0.65 5.26
C VAL A 107 -4.60 -1.39 6.03
N TYR A 108 -4.42 -2.67 5.73
CA TYR A 108 -3.44 -3.50 6.44
C TYR A 108 -2.02 -3.34 5.88
N THR A 109 -1.92 -3.23 4.56
CA THR A 109 -0.64 -3.08 3.86
C THR A 109 -0.77 -2.16 2.65
N LEU A 110 0.29 -1.40 2.37
CA LEU A 110 0.46 -0.62 1.14
C LEU A 110 1.95 -0.55 0.82
N TYR A 111 2.41 -1.33 -0.13
CA TYR A 111 3.80 -1.41 -0.52
C TYR A 111 3.96 -1.21 -2.02
N ILE A 112 4.84 -0.27 -2.40
CA ILE A 112 5.33 -0.09 -3.77
C ILE A 112 6.82 -0.43 -3.74
N HIS A 113 7.26 -1.27 -4.67
CA HIS A 113 8.66 -1.64 -4.81
C HIS A 113 9.54 -0.37 -4.85
N PRO A 114 10.68 -0.31 -4.11
CA PRO A 114 11.48 0.90 -3.96
C PRO A 114 11.84 1.60 -5.28
N ASN A 115 12.15 0.85 -6.33
CA ASN A 115 12.50 1.39 -7.65
C ASN A 115 11.32 2.03 -8.40
N HIS A 116 10.09 1.85 -7.91
CA HIS A 116 8.86 2.35 -8.53
C HIS A 116 8.13 3.37 -7.67
N GLN A 117 8.66 3.73 -6.49
CA GLN A 117 8.10 4.77 -5.64
C GLN A 117 8.18 6.16 -6.30
N ASN A 118 7.44 7.13 -5.75
CA ASN A 118 7.39 8.52 -6.22
C ASN A 118 6.85 8.72 -7.66
N ASN A 119 6.08 7.75 -8.17
CA ASN A 119 5.43 7.79 -9.49
C ASN A 119 3.90 7.81 -9.42
N GLY A 120 3.32 8.15 -8.25
CA GLY A 120 1.87 8.17 -8.05
C GLY A 120 1.21 6.80 -7.87
N TYR A 121 1.98 5.70 -7.84
CA TYR A 121 1.42 4.35 -7.72
C TYR A 121 0.81 4.09 -6.34
N GLY A 122 1.36 4.65 -5.28
CA GLY A 122 0.79 4.58 -3.92
C GLY A 122 -0.59 5.21 -3.84
N GLU A 123 -0.77 6.39 -4.48
CA GLU A 123 -2.06 7.08 -4.58
C GLU A 123 -3.10 6.22 -5.32
N LYS A 124 -2.73 5.66 -6.48
CA LYS A 124 -3.62 4.77 -7.24
C LYS A 124 -4.04 3.55 -6.43
N MET A 125 -3.10 2.93 -5.70
CA MET A 125 -3.39 1.76 -4.88
C MET A 125 -4.30 2.11 -3.70
N LEU A 126 -4.06 3.23 -3.03
CA LEU A 126 -4.90 3.69 -1.93
C LEU A 126 -6.32 3.99 -2.42
N ALA A 127 -6.46 4.65 -3.56
CA ALA A 127 -7.76 4.90 -4.19
C ALA A 127 -8.50 3.60 -4.51
N GLY A 128 -7.83 2.62 -5.10
CA GLY A 128 -8.43 1.31 -5.38
C GLY A 128 -8.87 0.55 -4.12
N LEU A 129 -8.14 0.71 -3.00
CA LEU A 129 -8.58 0.16 -1.72
C LEU A 129 -9.83 0.87 -1.20
N PHE A 130 -9.89 2.21 -1.31
CA PHE A 130 -11.06 2.98 -0.88
C PHE A 130 -12.29 2.63 -1.70
N GLU A 131 -12.17 2.47 -3.02
CA GLU A 131 -13.27 2.01 -3.88
C GLU A 131 -13.81 0.66 -3.40
N ILE A 132 -12.95 -0.33 -3.13
CA ILE A 132 -13.36 -1.64 -2.60
C ILE A 132 -14.04 -1.50 -1.23
N MET A 133 -13.50 -0.66 -0.35
CA MET A 133 -14.09 -0.46 0.98
C MET A 133 -15.47 0.18 0.89
N ILE A 134 -15.68 1.17 0.02
CA ILE A 134 -16.97 1.81 -0.22
C ILE A 134 -17.98 0.78 -0.75
N ASP A 135 -17.58 -0.04 -1.72
CA ASP A 135 -18.41 -1.13 -2.27
C ASP A 135 -18.83 -2.15 -1.20
N GLN A 136 -18.00 -2.31 -0.16
CA GLN A 136 -18.30 -3.15 1.00
C GLN A 136 -19.09 -2.44 2.12
N GLY A 137 -19.45 -1.17 1.92
CA GLY A 137 -20.22 -0.37 2.87
C GLY A 137 -19.38 0.26 3.98
N TYR A 138 -18.06 0.32 3.85
CA TYR A 138 -17.22 1.07 4.79
C TYR A 138 -17.24 2.56 4.40
N ASN A 139 -17.49 3.42 5.36
CA ASN A 139 -17.48 4.88 5.16
C ASN A 139 -16.16 5.52 5.58
N GLY A 140 -15.38 4.89 6.43
CA GLY A 140 -14.10 5.38 6.93
C GLY A 140 -13.09 4.27 7.12
N ALA A 141 -11.80 4.61 7.03
CA ALA A 141 -10.69 3.67 7.18
C ALA A 141 -9.53 4.27 7.95
N ILE A 142 -8.72 3.39 8.54
CA ILE A 142 -7.44 3.74 9.16
C ILE A 142 -6.30 2.97 8.53
N ILE A 143 -5.09 3.45 8.75
CA ILE A 143 -3.84 2.72 8.56
C ILE A 143 -2.89 2.97 9.73
N TRP A 144 -2.22 1.93 10.19
CA TRP A 144 -1.13 2.03 11.17
C TRP A 144 0.21 2.02 10.47
N VAL A 145 1.09 2.95 10.82
CA VAL A 145 2.42 3.09 10.24
C VAL A 145 3.46 3.35 11.33
N LEU A 146 4.65 2.75 11.23
CA LEU A 146 5.73 3.04 12.18
C LEU A 146 6.05 4.54 12.18
N SER A 147 6.17 5.14 13.36
CA SER A 147 6.38 6.59 13.53
C SER A 147 7.65 7.11 12.84
N LEU A 148 8.66 6.24 12.71
CA LEU A 148 9.92 6.54 12.03
C LEU A 148 9.90 6.23 10.53
N ASN A 149 8.82 5.65 9.99
CA ASN A 149 8.70 5.39 8.57
C ASN A 149 8.54 6.71 7.80
N PRO A 150 9.46 7.07 6.89
CA PRO A 150 9.36 8.30 6.11
C PRO A 150 8.11 8.33 5.21
N SER A 151 7.59 7.18 4.81
CA SER A 151 6.36 7.09 4.00
C SER A 151 5.10 7.56 4.74
N ARG A 152 5.15 7.81 6.06
CA ARG A 152 3.99 8.34 6.80
C ARG A 152 3.50 9.67 6.24
N PHE A 153 4.39 10.52 5.73
CA PHE A 153 4.02 11.81 5.13
C PHE A 153 3.16 11.65 3.86
N PHE A 154 3.26 10.51 3.18
CA PHE A 154 2.37 10.18 2.08
C PHE A 154 0.90 10.19 2.51
N TYR A 155 0.59 9.63 3.68
CA TYR A 155 -0.79 9.59 4.18
C TYR A 155 -1.32 10.98 4.55
N GLU A 156 -0.45 11.89 5.01
CA GLU A 156 -0.81 13.29 5.27
C GLU A 156 -1.14 14.04 3.95
N VAL A 157 -0.34 13.80 2.90
CA VAL A 157 -0.62 14.32 1.55
C VAL A 157 -1.94 13.78 1.01
N MET A 158 -2.24 12.50 1.28
CA MET A 158 -3.51 11.87 0.92
C MET A 158 -4.65 12.24 1.86
N LYS A 159 -4.52 13.33 2.64
CA LYS A 159 -5.53 13.88 3.56
C LYS A 159 -5.91 12.97 4.72
N GLY A 160 -5.13 11.95 5.01
CA GLY A 160 -5.26 11.16 6.23
C GLY A 160 -4.97 12.03 7.46
N GLN A 161 -5.89 12.05 8.42
CA GLN A 161 -5.71 12.75 9.68
C GLN A 161 -5.01 11.85 10.68
N ARG A 162 -4.03 12.40 11.43
CA ARG A 162 -3.43 11.67 12.54
C ARG A 162 -4.44 11.55 13.67
N ILE A 163 -4.86 10.33 13.98
CA ILE A 163 -5.96 10.04 14.90
C ILE A 163 -5.53 9.28 16.16
N GLY A 164 -4.31 8.75 16.20
CA GLY A 164 -3.83 8.02 17.36
C GLY A 164 -2.37 7.59 17.25
N GLU A 165 -1.88 7.07 18.36
CA GLU A 165 -0.58 6.43 18.49
C GLU A 165 -0.70 5.21 19.39
N ARG A 166 0.16 4.21 19.17
CA ARG A 166 0.31 3.06 20.04
C ARG A 166 1.75 2.57 20.08
N GLU A 167 2.08 1.85 21.14
CA GLU A 167 3.29 1.03 21.17
C GLU A 167 2.94 -0.41 20.80
N GLU A 168 3.74 -0.99 19.92
CA GLU A 168 3.58 -2.36 19.46
C GLU A 168 4.91 -3.10 19.64
N LYS A 169 4.84 -4.38 19.97
CA LYS A 169 6.03 -5.23 20.10
C LYS A 169 6.21 -6.05 18.84
N LEU A 170 7.10 -5.59 17.96
CA LEU A 170 7.46 -6.31 16.74
C LEU A 170 8.83 -6.98 16.92
N TRP A 171 8.88 -8.30 16.74
CA TRP A 171 10.11 -9.11 16.84
C TRP A 171 10.93 -8.85 18.10
N GLY A 172 10.28 -8.63 19.23
CA GLY A 172 10.95 -8.37 20.49
C GLY A 172 11.37 -6.90 20.74
N THR A 173 11.19 -6.03 19.75
CA THR A 173 11.48 -4.59 19.83
C THR A 173 10.17 -3.83 20.01
N VAL A 174 10.14 -2.90 20.96
CA VAL A 174 9.01 -1.97 21.12
C VAL A 174 9.16 -0.89 20.05
N VAL A 175 8.14 -0.74 19.23
CA VAL A 175 8.05 0.29 18.18
C VAL A 175 6.81 1.15 18.41
N ARG A 176 6.88 2.40 17.99
CA ARG A 176 5.74 3.31 18.04
C ARG A 176 5.10 3.38 16.67
N GLU A 177 3.78 3.24 16.62
CA GLU A 177 2.96 3.40 15.43
C GLU A 177 2.06 4.63 15.55
N ILE A 178 1.78 5.25 14.41
CA ILE A 178 0.84 6.35 14.24
C ILE A 178 -0.31 5.85 13.37
N ALA A 179 -1.54 6.16 13.79
CA ALA A 179 -2.72 5.92 12.97
C ALA A 179 -3.06 7.15 12.15
N TYR A 180 -3.25 6.97 10.85
CA TYR A 180 -3.89 7.93 9.96
C TYR A 180 -5.28 7.42 9.60
N GLY A 181 -6.28 8.32 9.60
CA GLY A 181 -7.68 7.97 9.36
C GLY A 181 -8.34 8.90 8.35
N TRP A 182 -9.27 8.35 7.59
CA TRP A 182 -10.20 9.03 6.69
C TRP A 182 -11.61 8.71 7.16
N SER A 183 -12.33 9.72 7.65
CA SER A 183 -13.71 9.56 8.13
C SER A 183 -14.75 9.52 7.00
N ASP A 184 -14.36 9.91 5.79
CA ASP A 184 -15.16 9.94 4.58
C ASP A 184 -14.30 9.49 3.40
N LEU A 185 -14.51 8.23 2.96
CA LEU A 185 -13.73 7.64 1.86
C LEU A 185 -14.15 8.21 0.50
N GLU A 186 -15.43 8.53 0.29
CA GLU A 186 -15.91 9.13 -0.95
C GLU A 186 -15.30 10.51 -1.15
N GLY A 187 -15.35 11.36 -0.12
CA GLY A 187 -14.73 12.69 -0.14
C GLY A 187 -13.20 12.63 -0.30
N ALA A 188 -12.54 11.60 0.25
CA ALA A 188 -11.12 11.38 0.06
C ALA A 188 -10.76 11.04 -1.40
N LEU A 189 -11.56 10.21 -2.08
CA LEU A 189 -11.40 9.89 -3.50
C LEU A 189 -11.62 11.10 -4.40
N GLU A 190 -12.61 11.93 -4.11
CA GLU A 190 -12.91 13.13 -4.91
C GLU A 190 -11.78 14.16 -4.82
N SER A 191 -11.20 14.35 -3.62
CA SER A 191 -10.11 15.31 -3.39
C SER A 191 -8.76 14.87 -4.00
N GLY A 192 -8.56 13.57 -4.25
CA GLY A 192 -7.37 13.00 -4.90
C GLY A 192 -7.44 12.99 -6.44
N ARG A 193 -8.59 13.26 -7.05
CA ARG A 193 -8.69 13.34 -8.51
C ARG A 193 -8.07 14.66 -8.99
N PRO A 194 -7.09 14.64 -9.94
CA PRO A 194 -6.61 15.88 -10.54
C PRO A 194 -7.81 16.60 -11.17
N GLN A 195 -8.07 17.83 -10.74
CA GLN A 195 -9.06 18.67 -11.40
C GLN A 195 -8.58 18.89 -12.85
N LEU A 196 -9.26 18.28 -13.78
CA LEU A 196 -9.06 18.54 -15.21
C LEU A 196 -9.57 19.97 -15.49
N SER A 197 -8.62 20.91 -15.46
CA SER A 197 -8.83 22.29 -15.96
C SER A 197 -8.52 22.36 -17.45
#